data_35e0b5b798c9ae21f3596ceab0c18e68
#
_entry.id   35e0b5b798c9ae21f3596ceab0c18e68
#
_cell.length_a   1.000
_cell.length_b   1.000
_cell.length_c   1.000
_cell.angle_alpha   90.00
_cell.angle_beta   90.00
_cell.angle_gamma   90.00
#
_symmetry.space_group_name_H-M   'P 1'
#
loop_
_entity.id
_entity.type
_entity.pdbx_description
1 polymer ?
#
loop_
_entity_poly.entity_id
_entity_poly.type
_entity_poly.pdbx_seq_one_letter_code
_entity_poly.pdbx_strand_id
1 'polypeptide(L)'
;MAVLRVNATRDGALFVPGSAGAWQGALDDALRALPAGATVCVLVHGYRFSWRAHRGGRAHHCPQSRLYNTETVAPGAGRRPCRAAWPRALGFGEAEAGLCIAFGWDGRRDPLRALGFSGRNAFSLVYEAAAQAGSALALILDRIAERRPDVTVDFLTHSLGARVALAAMGARPAARLGRAVLLGAADYAGVAERVLEAQDRAGGSTVVYHVLSRANDLYDGLFRLFAPRPERAGDRTLGEAGLLEALPAPARARHARRWIDLQLDQERLARLLASRGIILARAAERITHWHFYADEGAMAAWRAILERAPGWEIADLRLRGLGAGTDPRWSRLLPARPDWRLAGGARSTAERPQGSGPDAAATAP
;
A
#
# COMPACT_ATOMS: atom_id res chain seq x y z
N MET A 1 21.42 -15.80 0.74
CA MET A 1 20.86 -14.53 0.87
C MET A 1 20.01 -14.28 2.12
N ALA A 2 20.00 -13.12 2.64
CA ALA A 2 19.49 -12.97 3.99
C ALA A 2 18.16 -12.21 4.04
N VAL A 3 17.19 -12.74 4.78
CA VAL A 3 16.11 -11.96 5.38
C VAL A 3 16.56 -11.61 6.79
N LEU A 4 16.88 -10.34 7.01
CA LEU A 4 17.23 -9.83 8.33
C LEU A 4 15.97 -9.38 9.05
N ARG A 5 15.65 -9.99 10.18
CA ARG A 5 14.54 -9.58 11.04
C ARG A 5 15.00 -8.51 12.01
N VAL A 6 14.43 -7.31 11.93
CA VAL A 6 14.69 -6.25 12.90
C VAL A 6 13.37 -5.80 13.49
N ASN A 7 13.27 -5.74 14.80
CA ASN A 7 12.06 -5.27 15.47
C ASN A 7 12.36 -3.99 16.25
N ALA A 8 11.38 -3.09 16.28
CA ALA A 8 11.38 -1.91 17.12
C ALA A 8 10.45 -2.12 18.34
N THR A 9 10.95 -1.77 19.51
CA THR A 9 10.12 -1.68 20.71
C THR A 9 9.30 -0.38 20.71
N ARG A 10 8.41 -0.20 21.67
CA ARG A 10 7.56 1.00 21.75
C ARG A 10 8.33 2.27 22.07
N ASP A 11 9.40 2.15 22.78
CA ASP A 11 10.35 3.22 23.12
C ASP A 11 11.40 3.45 22.04
N GLY A 12 11.27 2.77 20.90
CA GLY A 12 12.13 2.96 19.73
C GLY A 12 13.43 2.15 19.76
N ALA A 13 13.68 1.33 20.77
CA ALA A 13 14.86 0.47 20.77
C ALA A 13 14.75 -0.63 19.70
N LEU A 14 15.85 -0.87 18.99
CA LEU A 14 15.93 -1.87 17.92
C LEU A 14 16.60 -3.15 18.43
N PHE A 15 16.13 -4.30 17.95
CA PHE A 15 16.73 -5.59 18.25
C PHE A 15 16.49 -6.62 17.13
N VAL A 16 17.39 -7.58 17.04
CA VAL A 16 17.28 -8.75 16.16
C VAL A 16 16.84 -9.94 16.99
N PRO A 17 15.70 -10.59 16.69
CA PRO A 17 15.23 -11.74 17.46
C PRO A 17 16.25 -12.87 17.47
N GLY A 18 16.52 -13.41 18.67
CA GLY A 18 17.47 -14.52 18.84
C GLY A 18 18.95 -14.13 18.83
N SER A 19 19.29 -12.86 18.63
CA SER A 19 20.64 -12.35 18.77
C SER A 19 20.87 -11.78 20.18
N ALA A 20 21.97 -12.17 20.81
CA ALA A 20 22.42 -11.57 22.07
C ALA A 20 23.19 -10.24 21.84
N GLY A 21 23.60 -9.98 20.59
CA GLY A 21 24.36 -8.78 20.22
C GLY A 21 23.48 -7.60 19.82
N ALA A 22 24.14 -6.45 19.66
CA ALA A 22 23.48 -5.25 19.15
C ALA A 22 22.99 -5.46 17.69
N TRP A 23 21.85 -4.91 17.34
CA TRP A 23 21.27 -5.01 16.01
C TRP A 23 22.19 -4.50 14.89
N GLN A 24 23.05 -3.53 15.22
CA GLN A 24 24.04 -2.96 14.30
C GLN A 24 24.99 -4.03 13.75
N GLY A 25 25.51 -4.90 14.62
CA GLY A 25 26.41 -5.98 14.19
C GLY A 25 25.77 -6.91 13.18
N ALA A 26 24.51 -7.34 13.44
CA ALA A 26 23.78 -8.21 12.53
C ALA A 26 23.47 -7.52 11.19
N LEU A 27 23.18 -6.21 11.21
CA LEU A 27 22.98 -5.43 9.99
C LEU A 27 24.28 -5.25 9.22
N ASP A 28 25.38 -4.92 9.91
CA ASP A 28 26.71 -4.74 9.29
C ASP A 28 27.19 -6.02 8.59
N ASP A 29 26.98 -7.19 9.23
CA ASP A 29 27.34 -8.49 8.66
C ASP A 29 26.50 -8.78 7.40
N ALA A 30 25.20 -8.51 7.45
CA ALA A 30 24.31 -8.67 6.31
C ALA A 30 24.68 -7.72 5.15
N LEU A 31 25.03 -6.47 5.44
CA LEU A 31 25.45 -5.48 4.44
C LEU A 31 26.79 -5.81 3.81
N ARG A 32 27.74 -6.36 4.59
CA ARG A 32 29.07 -6.75 4.10
C ARG A 32 28.99 -7.89 3.09
N ALA A 33 27.99 -8.77 3.24
CA ALA A 33 27.78 -9.89 2.33
C ALA A 33 27.15 -9.48 0.97
N LEU A 34 26.71 -8.22 0.81
CA LEU A 34 26.06 -7.76 -0.41
C LEU A 34 27.08 -7.38 -1.50
N PRO A 35 26.82 -7.72 -2.76
CA PRO A 35 27.60 -7.21 -3.88
C PRO A 35 27.51 -5.69 -4.00
N ALA A 36 28.42 -5.08 -4.74
CA ALA A 36 28.38 -3.65 -5.01
C ALA A 36 27.09 -3.28 -5.78
N GLY A 37 26.47 -2.15 -5.41
CA GLY A 37 25.24 -1.67 -6.02
C GLY A 37 23.98 -2.50 -5.73
N ALA A 38 24.04 -3.46 -4.79
CA ALA A 38 22.87 -4.24 -4.40
C ALA A 38 21.73 -3.37 -3.86
N THR A 39 20.53 -3.93 -3.87
CA THR A 39 19.34 -3.30 -3.30
C THR A 39 19.02 -3.90 -1.93
N VAL A 40 18.65 -3.04 -1.00
CA VAL A 40 18.02 -3.42 0.27
C VAL A 40 16.54 -3.13 0.18
N CYS A 41 15.69 -4.10 0.46
CA CYS A 41 14.24 -3.89 0.51
C CYS A 41 13.73 -3.99 1.95
N VAL A 42 13.10 -2.93 2.45
CA VAL A 42 12.49 -2.88 3.77
C VAL A 42 11.01 -3.19 3.68
N LEU A 43 10.56 -4.23 4.38
CA LEU A 43 9.17 -4.64 4.46
C LEU A 43 8.55 -4.14 5.76
N VAL A 44 7.42 -3.43 5.68
CA VAL A 44 6.76 -2.86 6.86
C VAL A 44 5.28 -3.21 6.90
N HIS A 45 4.88 -3.96 7.92
CA HIS A 45 3.48 -4.36 8.14
C HIS A 45 2.60 -3.25 8.71
N GLY A 46 1.28 -3.42 8.62
CA GLY A 46 0.28 -2.48 9.11
C GLY A 46 -0.26 -2.76 10.51
N TYR A 47 -1.44 -2.19 10.78
CA TYR A 47 -2.19 -2.31 12.03
C TYR A 47 -2.51 -3.76 12.41
N ARG A 48 -2.67 -4.03 13.72
CA ARG A 48 -2.97 -5.33 14.34
C ARG A 48 -1.85 -6.35 14.32
N PHE A 49 -0.73 -6.11 13.68
CA PHE A 49 0.46 -6.95 13.79
C PHE A 49 1.40 -6.46 14.90
N SER A 50 2.04 -7.39 15.58
CA SER A 50 3.04 -7.11 16.61
C SER A 50 3.99 -8.30 16.76
N TRP A 51 5.29 -8.05 16.84
CA TRP A 51 6.27 -9.07 17.14
C TRP A 51 6.06 -9.71 18.52
N ARG A 52 5.42 -8.99 19.46
CA ARG A 52 5.05 -9.52 20.80
C ARG A 52 3.99 -10.62 20.73
N ALA A 53 3.22 -10.71 19.65
CA ALA A 53 2.16 -11.70 19.49
C ALA A 53 2.72 -13.15 19.43
N HIS A 54 3.97 -13.33 19.09
CA HIS A 54 4.62 -14.64 19.06
C HIS A 54 4.70 -15.29 20.47
N ARG A 55 4.91 -14.47 21.51
CA ARG A 55 5.07 -14.95 22.89
C ARG A 55 3.73 -15.24 23.62
N GLY A 56 2.60 -14.88 23.06
CA GLY A 56 1.31 -14.91 23.74
C GLY A 56 0.25 -15.84 23.14
N GLY A 57 0.62 -16.88 22.40
CA GLY A 57 -0.33 -17.79 21.74
C GLY A 57 -1.17 -17.15 20.61
N ARG A 58 -0.83 -15.94 20.18
CA ARG A 58 -1.53 -15.17 19.14
C ARG A 58 -0.70 -15.04 17.87
N ALA A 59 -0.04 -16.13 17.45
CA ALA A 59 0.87 -16.19 16.30
C ALA A 59 0.26 -15.61 15.01
N HIS A 60 -1.07 -15.62 14.88
CA HIS A 60 -1.78 -15.03 13.74
C HIS A 60 -1.68 -13.49 13.63
N HIS A 61 -1.16 -12.82 14.67
CA HIS A 61 -0.84 -11.39 14.66
C HIS A 61 0.68 -11.12 14.61
N CYS A 62 1.51 -12.15 14.52
CA CYS A 62 2.95 -12.00 14.37
C CYS A 62 3.29 -11.77 12.88
N PRO A 63 3.93 -10.64 12.50
CA PRO A 63 4.29 -10.39 11.11
C PRO A 63 5.34 -11.37 10.62
N GLN A 64 6.24 -11.80 11.49
CA GLN A 64 7.32 -12.74 11.16
C GLN A 64 6.76 -14.11 10.71
N SER A 65 5.73 -14.59 11.41
CA SER A 65 5.09 -15.87 11.06
C SER A 65 4.08 -15.76 9.91
N ARG A 66 3.43 -14.60 9.76
CA ARG A 66 2.29 -14.49 8.85
C ARG A 66 2.60 -13.82 7.53
N LEU A 67 3.41 -12.77 7.54
CA LEU A 67 3.70 -12.00 6.34
C LEU A 67 5.11 -12.30 5.82
N TYR A 68 6.05 -12.41 6.75
CA TYR A 68 7.46 -12.56 6.38
C TYR A 68 7.90 -14.03 6.32
N ASN A 69 7.17 -14.92 6.99
CA ASN A 69 7.35 -16.39 7.01
C ASN A 69 8.81 -16.81 7.15
N THR A 70 9.51 -16.13 8.03
CA THR A 70 10.92 -16.42 8.34
C THR A 70 11.04 -17.56 9.37
N GLU A 71 9.91 -18.01 9.92
CA GLU A 71 9.80 -19.12 10.86
C GLU A 71 8.84 -20.17 10.30
N THR A 72 9.25 -21.44 10.35
CA THR A 72 8.36 -22.58 10.06
C THR A 72 7.29 -22.64 11.15
N VAL A 73 6.08 -22.25 10.80
CA VAL A 73 4.91 -22.49 11.67
C VAL A 73 4.58 -23.96 11.55
N ALA A 74 4.60 -24.67 12.71
CA ALA A 74 4.22 -26.08 12.76
C ALA A 74 2.85 -26.30 12.10
N PRO A 75 2.69 -27.37 11.28
CA PRO A 75 1.41 -27.73 10.69
C PRO A 75 0.42 -28.00 11.83
N GLY A 76 -0.68 -27.23 11.90
CA GLY A 76 -1.72 -27.45 12.91
C GLY A 76 -2.33 -26.21 13.53
N ALA A 77 -1.71 -25.04 13.42
CA ALA A 77 -2.28 -23.79 13.92
C ALA A 77 -3.31 -23.19 12.94
N GLY A 78 -4.35 -23.89 12.70
CA GLY A 78 -5.71 -23.58 12.26
C GLY A 78 -6.07 -22.34 11.43
N ARG A 79 -5.15 -21.69 10.72
CA ARG A 79 -5.46 -20.65 9.72
C ARG A 79 -4.47 -20.69 8.58
N ARG A 80 -4.99 -20.64 7.36
CA ARG A 80 -4.21 -20.64 6.12
C ARG A 80 -3.11 -19.58 6.19
N PRO A 81 -1.83 -19.93 5.92
CA PRO A 81 -0.78 -18.93 5.76
C PRO A 81 -1.19 -17.94 4.67
N CYS A 82 -0.71 -16.71 4.74
CA CYS A 82 -0.70 -15.84 3.57
C CYS A 82 -0.06 -16.63 2.42
N ARG A 83 -0.72 -16.75 1.27
CA ARG A 83 -0.32 -17.66 0.19
C ARG A 83 1.12 -17.43 -0.28
N ALA A 84 1.64 -16.21 -0.13
CA ALA A 84 3.03 -15.91 -0.38
C ALA A 84 3.62 -15.12 0.81
N ALA A 85 4.71 -15.62 1.39
CA ALA A 85 5.56 -14.81 2.25
C ALA A 85 6.12 -13.65 1.44
N TRP A 86 6.01 -12.42 1.94
CA TRP A 86 6.43 -11.24 1.20
C TRP A 86 7.88 -11.33 0.69
N PRO A 87 8.88 -11.72 1.52
CA PRO A 87 10.25 -11.83 1.02
C PRO A 87 10.34 -12.78 -0.18
N ARG A 88 9.74 -13.97 -0.08
CA ARG A 88 9.79 -14.96 -1.15
C ARG A 88 9.05 -14.51 -2.41
N ALA A 89 7.88 -13.89 -2.25
CA ALA A 89 7.10 -13.37 -3.38
C ALA A 89 7.83 -12.24 -4.13
N LEU A 90 8.71 -11.51 -3.43
CA LEU A 90 9.58 -10.48 -4.00
C LEU A 90 10.93 -11.01 -4.49
N GLY A 91 11.14 -12.34 -4.53
CA GLY A 91 12.39 -12.94 -5.00
C GLY A 91 13.51 -13.01 -3.96
N PHE A 92 13.28 -12.55 -2.73
CA PHE A 92 14.26 -12.70 -1.64
C PHE A 92 14.21 -14.13 -1.10
N GLY A 93 15.27 -14.87 -1.24
CA GLY A 93 15.37 -16.31 -0.92
C GLY A 93 16.20 -17.04 -1.96
N GLU A 94 16.38 -16.48 -3.12
CA GLU A 94 17.28 -16.89 -4.18
C GLU A 94 18.64 -16.20 -4.01
N ALA A 95 19.73 -16.82 -4.43
CA ALA A 95 21.09 -16.50 -3.99
C ALA A 95 21.60 -15.08 -4.29
N GLU A 96 20.96 -14.31 -5.20
CA GLU A 96 21.49 -13.03 -5.70
C GLU A 96 20.59 -11.82 -5.48
N ALA A 97 19.46 -11.96 -4.79
CA ALA A 97 18.41 -10.95 -4.77
C ALA A 97 18.64 -9.72 -3.84
N GLY A 98 19.79 -9.59 -3.17
CA GLY A 98 20.04 -8.50 -2.22
C GLY A 98 19.63 -8.80 -0.78
N LEU A 99 19.37 -7.79 0.04
CA LEU A 99 18.97 -7.92 1.44
C LEU A 99 17.51 -7.52 1.63
N CYS A 100 16.74 -8.38 2.26
CA CYS A 100 15.40 -8.06 2.75
C CYS A 100 15.44 -7.77 4.25
N ILE A 101 15.00 -6.59 4.69
CA ILE A 101 14.82 -6.24 6.09
C ILE A 101 13.34 -6.38 6.44
N ALA A 102 13.00 -7.44 7.17
CA ALA A 102 11.66 -7.68 7.71
C ALA A 102 11.47 -6.86 9.00
N PHE A 103 10.98 -5.62 8.85
CA PHE A 103 10.83 -4.70 9.97
C PHE A 103 9.53 -4.96 10.73
N GLY A 104 9.67 -5.33 12.00
CA GLY A 104 8.57 -5.55 12.92
C GLY A 104 8.42 -4.40 13.90
N TRP A 105 7.19 -3.93 14.11
CA TRP A 105 6.88 -2.92 15.11
C TRP A 105 5.61 -3.31 15.89
N ASP A 106 5.31 -2.61 16.99
CA ASP A 106 4.14 -2.93 17.81
C ASP A 106 2.90 -2.17 17.34
N GLY A 107 2.35 -2.60 16.20
CA GLY A 107 1.16 -2.06 15.54
C GLY A 107 -0.17 -2.46 16.22
N ARG A 108 -0.14 -2.87 17.51
CA ARG A 108 -1.32 -3.35 18.23
C ARG A 108 -1.48 -2.67 19.57
N ARG A 109 -2.74 -2.33 19.91
CA ARG A 109 -3.18 -1.90 21.24
C ARG A 109 -4.41 -2.68 21.65
N ASP A 110 -4.54 -2.89 22.95
CA ASP A 110 -5.76 -3.43 23.53
C ASP A 110 -6.81 -2.30 23.60
N PRO A 111 -7.96 -2.44 22.94
CA PRO A 111 -9.00 -1.40 22.94
C PRO A 111 -9.48 -1.05 24.35
N LEU A 112 -9.61 -2.05 25.23
CA LEU A 112 -10.13 -1.86 26.61
C LEU A 112 -9.12 -1.07 27.46
N ARG A 113 -7.82 -1.31 27.28
CA ARG A 113 -6.78 -0.57 28.01
C ARG A 113 -6.59 0.85 27.50
N ALA A 114 -6.92 1.13 26.24
CA ALA A 114 -6.79 2.46 25.66
C ALA A 114 -7.88 3.43 26.16
N LEU A 115 -9.08 2.93 26.44
CA LEU A 115 -10.19 3.75 26.93
C LEU A 115 -10.02 4.25 28.39
N GLY A 116 -9.14 3.60 29.18
CA GLY A 116 -9.06 3.81 30.63
C GLY A 116 -8.31 5.07 31.10
N PHE A 117 -7.41 5.68 30.32
CA PHE A 117 -6.48 6.68 30.87
C PHE A 117 -6.31 7.99 30.09
N SER A 118 -6.75 8.13 28.86
CA SER A 118 -6.43 9.32 28.07
C SER A 118 -7.55 9.89 27.20
N GLY A 119 -8.74 9.31 27.22
CA GLY A 119 -9.80 9.69 26.27
C GLY A 119 -9.47 9.46 24.80
N ARG A 120 -8.30 8.85 24.50
CA ARG A 120 -7.80 8.57 23.16
C ARG A 120 -8.15 7.15 22.75
N ASN A 121 -8.64 6.95 21.53
CA ASN A 121 -8.94 5.62 21.05
C ASN A 121 -7.66 4.81 20.77
N ALA A 122 -7.77 3.47 20.81
CA ALA A 122 -6.64 2.56 20.61
C ALA A 122 -5.94 2.75 19.25
N PHE A 123 -6.68 3.15 18.22
CA PHE A 123 -6.14 3.35 16.89
C PHE A 123 -5.25 4.61 16.82
N SER A 124 -5.67 5.72 17.44
CA SER A 124 -4.84 6.93 17.47
C SER A 124 -3.50 6.71 18.18
N LEU A 125 -3.48 5.89 19.24
CA LEU A 125 -2.24 5.51 19.91
C LEU A 125 -1.30 4.67 19.00
N VAL A 126 -1.89 3.80 18.17
CA VAL A 126 -1.10 3.01 17.21
C VAL A 126 -0.62 3.88 16.05
N TYR A 127 -1.43 4.85 15.62
CA TYR A 127 -1.05 5.80 14.59
C TYR A 127 0.17 6.65 14.99
N GLU A 128 0.25 7.08 16.25
CA GLU A 128 1.42 7.76 16.80
C GLU A 128 2.63 6.84 16.95
N ALA A 129 2.39 5.62 17.45
CA ALA A 129 3.44 4.62 17.55
C ALA A 129 4.05 4.25 16.18
N ALA A 130 3.28 4.36 15.09
CA ALA A 130 3.82 4.17 13.74
C ALA A 130 4.86 5.23 13.38
N ALA A 131 4.66 6.50 13.75
CA ALA A 131 5.65 7.54 13.54
C ALA A 131 6.93 7.31 14.38
N GLN A 132 6.77 6.87 15.64
CA GLN A 132 7.90 6.49 16.50
C GLN A 132 8.69 5.30 15.93
N ALA A 133 7.98 4.29 15.42
CA ALA A 133 8.62 3.17 14.73
C ALA A 133 9.36 3.63 13.47
N GLY A 134 8.85 4.67 12.78
CA GLY A 134 9.54 5.32 11.66
C GLY A 134 10.86 5.97 12.08
N SER A 135 10.89 6.64 13.24
CA SER A 135 12.14 7.19 13.79
C SER A 135 13.15 6.08 14.11
N ALA A 136 12.69 4.95 14.64
CA ALA A 136 13.56 3.80 14.85
C ALA A 136 14.07 3.19 13.52
N LEU A 137 13.20 3.10 12.50
CA LEU A 137 13.61 2.66 11.17
C LEU A 137 14.63 3.62 10.53
N ALA A 138 14.54 4.92 10.80
CA ALA A 138 15.51 5.89 10.32
C ALA A 138 16.94 5.60 10.81
N LEU A 139 17.12 5.06 12.01
CA LEU A 139 18.45 4.63 12.51
C LEU A 139 19.04 3.48 11.66
N ILE A 140 18.19 2.61 11.14
CA ILE A 140 18.61 1.55 10.22
C ILE A 140 19.06 2.15 8.88
N LEU A 141 18.29 3.13 8.37
CA LEU A 141 18.66 3.84 7.13
C LEU A 141 19.99 4.59 7.27
N ASP A 142 20.20 5.25 8.42
CA ASP A 142 21.48 5.87 8.75
C ASP A 142 22.62 4.86 8.67
N ARG A 143 22.45 3.72 9.35
CA ARG A 143 23.49 2.71 9.41
C ARG A 143 23.79 2.15 8.01
N ILE A 144 22.76 1.97 7.15
CA ILE A 144 22.97 1.56 5.76
C ILE A 144 23.77 2.63 5.00
N ALA A 145 23.38 3.90 5.12
CA ALA A 145 24.07 5.01 4.46
C ALA A 145 25.55 5.12 4.89
N GLU A 146 25.83 4.93 6.17
CA GLU A 146 27.19 4.95 6.71
C GLU A 146 28.06 3.79 6.21
N ARG A 147 27.47 2.60 6.18
CA ARG A 147 28.22 1.36 5.87
C ARG A 147 28.32 1.06 4.39
N ARG A 148 27.26 1.40 3.65
CA ARG A 148 27.11 1.07 2.24
C ARG A 148 26.39 2.23 1.49
N PRO A 149 27.08 3.34 1.24
CA PRO A 149 26.50 4.49 0.52
C PRO A 149 26.17 4.17 -0.94
N ASP A 150 26.70 3.09 -1.48
CA ASP A 150 26.41 2.57 -2.81
C ASP A 150 25.06 1.83 -2.89
N VAL A 151 24.51 1.38 -1.76
CA VAL A 151 23.29 0.59 -1.71
C VAL A 151 22.06 1.49 -1.81
N THR A 152 21.09 1.05 -2.60
CA THR A 152 19.77 1.69 -2.68
C THR A 152 18.78 0.97 -1.75
N VAL A 153 17.97 1.74 -1.02
CA VAL A 153 16.94 1.20 -0.12
C VAL A 153 15.56 1.40 -0.73
N ASP A 154 14.88 0.30 -0.98
CA ASP A 154 13.50 0.25 -1.45
C ASP A 154 12.55 -0.16 -0.31
N PHE A 155 11.25 0.11 -0.47
CA PHE A 155 10.23 -0.19 0.53
C PHE A 155 9.05 -0.93 -0.09
N LEU A 156 8.52 -1.94 0.62
CA LEU A 156 7.16 -2.43 0.45
C LEU A 156 6.44 -2.34 1.80
N THR A 157 5.35 -1.59 1.82
CA THR A 157 4.62 -1.32 3.06
C THR A 157 3.13 -1.59 2.90
N HIS A 158 2.43 -1.85 4.00
CA HIS A 158 0.99 -2.01 3.98
C HIS A 158 0.32 -1.20 5.09
N SER A 159 -0.77 -0.50 4.75
CA SER A 159 -1.62 0.23 5.72
C SER A 159 -0.80 1.23 6.55
N LEU A 160 -0.86 1.18 7.90
CA LEU A 160 -0.03 2.00 8.79
C LEU A 160 1.49 1.77 8.64
N GLY A 161 1.93 0.71 7.98
CA GLY A 161 3.33 0.54 7.60
C GLY A 161 3.82 1.63 6.64
N ALA A 162 2.92 2.21 5.84
CA ALA A 162 3.25 3.36 4.99
C ALA A 162 3.61 4.59 5.84
N ARG A 163 2.89 4.84 6.95
CA ARG A 163 3.24 5.90 7.90
C ARG A 163 4.61 5.69 8.53
N VAL A 164 4.95 4.44 8.89
CA VAL A 164 6.30 4.11 9.40
C VAL A 164 7.36 4.47 8.37
N ALA A 165 7.18 4.05 7.12
CA ALA A 165 8.14 4.35 6.05
C ALA A 165 8.21 5.84 5.73
N LEU A 166 7.07 6.52 5.62
CA LEU A 166 7.04 7.98 5.38
C LEU A 166 7.75 8.75 6.49
N ALA A 167 7.56 8.38 7.76
CA ALA A 167 8.27 9.01 8.87
C ALA A 167 9.79 8.76 8.81
N ALA A 168 10.20 7.53 8.47
CA ALA A 168 11.62 7.19 8.29
C ALA A 168 12.25 7.95 7.12
N MET A 169 11.57 8.01 5.98
CA MET A 169 12.01 8.74 4.78
C MET A 169 12.12 10.24 5.04
N GLY A 170 11.18 10.81 5.79
CA GLY A 170 11.19 12.22 6.17
C GLY A 170 12.31 12.58 7.16
N ALA A 171 12.67 11.64 8.05
CA ALA A 171 13.77 11.82 9.00
C ALA A 171 15.15 11.68 8.35
N ARG A 172 15.26 10.95 7.24
CA ARG A 172 16.54 10.66 6.56
C ARG A 172 16.46 10.87 5.04
N PRO A 173 16.14 12.07 4.60
CA PRO A 173 15.99 12.34 3.17
C PRO A 173 17.30 12.19 2.38
N ALA A 174 18.47 12.30 3.04
CA ALA A 174 19.78 12.15 2.40
C ALA A 174 20.21 10.68 2.19
N ALA A 175 19.52 9.70 2.79
CA ALA A 175 19.79 8.30 2.49
C ALA A 175 19.46 8.01 1.02
N ARG A 176 20.21 7.08 0.40
CA ARG A 176 19.94 6.66 -0.98
C ARG A 176 18.67 5.81 -1.04
N LEU A 177 17.53 6.48 -1.08
CA LEU A 177 16.22 5.84 -1.17
C LEU A 177 15.82 5.66 -2.64
N GLY A 178 15.31 4.49 -2.98
CA GLY A 178 14.91 4.13 -4.32
C GLY A 178 13.40 4.17 -4.52
N ARG A 179 12.76 3.00 -4.66
CA ARG A 179 11.32 2.85 -4.89
C ARG A 179 10.59 2.54 -3.60
N ALA A 180 9.45 3.17 -3.38
CA ALA A 180 8.56 2.86 -2.28
C ALA A 180 7.20 2.42 -2.83
N VAL A 181 6.80 1.18 -2.57
CA VAL A 181 5.47 0.65 -2.89
C VAL A 181 4.62 0.69 -1.62
N LEU A 182 3.62 1.57 -1.60
CA LEU A 182 2.74 1.80 -0.46
C LEU A 182 1.37 1.18 -0.72
N LEU A 183 1.09 0.04 -0.11
CA LEU A 183 -0.13 -0.73 -0.30
C LEU A 183 -1.22 -0.29 0.67
N GLY A 184 -2.33 0.27 0.18
CA GLY A 184 -3.42 0.74 1.01
C GLY A 184 -2.96 1.68 2.12
N ALA A 185 -2.17 2.69 1.76
CA ALA A 185 -1.49 3.57 2.71
C ALA A 185 -2.46 4.28 3.66
N ALA A 186 -2.29 4.06 4.96
CA ALA A 186 -3.10 4.68 6.00
C ALA A 186 -2.36 5.90 6.58
N ASP A 187 -2.36 7.00 5.82
CA ASP A 187 -1.84 8.30 6.24
C ASP A 187 -2.56 9.44 5.49
N TYR A 188 -2.27 10.67 5.86
CA TYR A 188 -2.78 11.88 5.22
C TYR A 188 -1.89 12.32 4.05
N ALA A 189 -2.50 12.92 3.04
CA ALA A 189 -1.80 13.41 1.85
C ALA A 189 -0.75 14.48 2.20
N GLY A 190 -1.05 15.38 3.12
CA GLY A 190 -0.11 16.41 3.59
C GLY A 190 1.13 15.84 4.29
N VAL A 191 1.04 14.64 4.90
CA VAL A 191 2.23 13.95 5.44
C VAL A 191 3.13 13.52 4.30
N ALA A 192 2.57 12.86 3.27
CA ALA A 192 3.33 12.41 2.12
C ALA A 192 3.94 13.59 1.33
N GLU A 193 3.20 14.68 1.16
CA GLU A 193 3.69 15.91 0.53
C GLU A 193 4.92 16.45 1.25
N ARG A 194 4.86 16.61 2.58
CA ARG A 194 6.00 17.10 3.39
C ARG A 194 7.24 16.21 3.26
N VAL A 195 7.04 14.89 3.20
CA VAL A 195 8.15 13.95 3.00
C VAL A 195 8.81 14.15 1.65
N LEU A 196 8.02 14.27 0.57
CA LEU A 196 8.55 14.53 -0.77
C LEU A 196 9.29 15.87 -0.83
N GLU A 197 8.74 16.92 -0.23
CA GLU A 197 9.40 18.24 -0.14
C GLU A 197 10.70 18.18 0.66
N ALA A 198 10.74 17.44 1.77
CA ALA A 198 11.96 17.25 2.54
C ALA A 198 13.04 16.54 1.71
N GLN A 199 12.65 15.54 0.94
CA GLN A 199 13.55 14.85 0.03
C GLN A 199 13.99 15.73 -1.14
N ASP A 200 13.10 16.55 -1.72
CA ASP A 200 13.47 17.48 -2.79
C ASP A 200 14.55 18.47 -2.31
N ARG A 201 14.39 19.00 -1.09
CA ARG A 201 15.40 19.89 -0.47
C ARG A 201 16.75 19.22 -0.24
N ALA A 202 16.76 17.92 0.00
CA ALA A 202 17.98 17.14 0.22
C ALA A 202 18.56 16.51 -1.06
N GLY A 203 17.97 16.78 -2.23
CA GLY A 203 18.39 16.15 -3.49
C GLY A 203 18.01 14.68 -3.63
N GLY A 204 17.07 14.20 -2.82
CA GLY A 204 16.59 12.83 -2.87
C GLY A 204 15.74 12.54 -4.11
N SER A 205 15.79 11.31 -4.60
CA SER A 205 15.14 10.88 -5.86
C SER A 205 14.15 9.74 -5.66
N THR A 206 13.62 9.54 -4.45
CA THR A 206 12.66 8.45 -4.15
C THR A 206 11.44 8.52 -5.07
N VAL A 207 11.08 7.38 -5.63
CA VAL A 207 9.90 7.20 -6.48
C VAL A 207 8.85 6.39 -5.73
N VAL A 208 7.63 6.91 -5.62
CA VAL A 208 6.57 6.30 -4.83
C VAL A 208 5.45 5.77 -5.73
N TYR A 209 5.14 4.50 -5.56
CA TYR A 209 3.99 3.82 -6.14
C TYR A 209 2.97 3.60 -5.03
N HIS A 210 2.00 4.46 -4.93
CA HIS A 210 0.91 4.30 -3.98
C HIS A 210 -0.19 3.47 -4.61
N VAL A 211 -0.54 2.37 -3.97
CA VAL A 211 -1.57 1.44 -4.44
C VAL A 211 -2.79 1.55 -3.56
N LEU A 212 -3.90 1.97 -4.13
CA LEU A 212 -5.19 2.08 -3.47
C LEU A 212 -6.22 1.13 -4.10
N SER A 213 -7.40 0.98 -3.51
CA SER A 213 -8.48 0.16 -4.06
C SER A 213 -9.82 0.57 -3.46
N ARG A 214 -10.88 0.54 -4.24
CA ARG A 214 -12.24 0.79 -3.77
C ARG A 214 -12.79 -0.34 -2.89
N ALA A 215 -12.20 -1.53 -2.97
CA ALA A 215 -12.48 -2.59 -2.00
C ALA A 215 -11.96 -2.24 -0.59
N ASN A 216 -11.06 -1.28 -0.46
CA ASN A 216 -10.52 -0.79 0.81
C ASN A 216 -11.29 0.39 1.41
N ASP A 217 -12.27 0.95 0.72
CA ASP A 217 -12.98 2.19 1.12
C ASP A 217 -13.55 2.17 2.55
N LEU A 218 -14.00 1.00 3.04
CA LEU A 218 -14.44 0.87 4.42
C LEU A 218 -13.30 1.11 5.41
N TYR A 219 -12.12 0.57 5.14
CA TYR A 219 -10.95 0.71 6.01
C TYR A 219 -10.41 2.14 5.96
N ASP A 220 -10.45 2.79 4.80
CA ASP A 220 -10.10 4.22 4.65
C ASP A 220 -11.09 5.12 5.40
N GLY A 221 -12.38 4.77 5.39
CA GLY A 221 -13.41 5.45 6.20
C GLY A 221 -13.17 5.27 7.71
N LEU A 222 -12.85 4.05 8.15
CA LEU A 222 -12.49 3.78 9.55
C LEU A 222 -11.19 4.49 9.95
N PHE A 223 -10.20 4.56 9.07
CA PHE A 223 -9.00 5.35 9.30
C PHE A 223 -9.36 6.81 9.59
N ARG A 224 -10.14 7.44 8.72
CA ARG A 224 -10.56 8.83 8.88
C ARG A 224 -11.34 9.08 10.18
N LEU A 225 -12.15 8.10 10.62
CA LEU A 225 -12.95 8.20 11.83
C LEU A 225 -12.11 8.09 13.10
N PHE A 226 -11.10 7.22 13.11
CA PHE A 226 -10.36 6.85 14.32
C PHE A 226 -8.94 7.44 14.40
N ALA A 227 -8.36 7.86 13.30
CA ALA A 227 -7.06 8.53 13.31
C ALA A 227 -7.14 9.91 13.99
N PRO A 228 -6.05 10.40 14.56
CA PRO A 228 -5.97 11.79 15.00
C PRO A 228 -6.33 12.74 13.87
N ARG A 229 -6.88 13.90 14.23
CA ARG A 229 -7.14 14.95 13.24
C ARG A 229 -5.86 15.31 12.49
N PRO A 230 -5.91 15.54 11.17
CA PRO A 230 -4.74 15.96 10.44
C PRO A 230 -4.26 17.34 10.93
N GLU A 231 -2.98 17.59 10.85
CA GLU A 231 -2.39 18.90 11.20
C GLU A 231 -2.96 20.03 10.32
N ARG A 232 -3.20 19.73 9.05
CA ARG A 232 -3.82 20.67 8.10
C ARG A 232 -5.32 20.41 8.04
N ALA A 233 -6.11 21.41 8.37
CA ALA A 233 -7.58 21.32 8.26
C ALA A 233 -7.98 20.97 6.80
N GLY A 234 -8.88 20.00 6.65
CA GLY A 234 -9.35 19.54 5.34
C GLY A 234 -8.40 18.59 4.59
N ASP A 235 -7.27 18.18 5.21
CA ASP A 235 -6.37 17.21 4.60
C ASP A 235 -7.08 15.87 4.33
N ARG A 236 -6.88 15.34 3.14
CA ARG A 236 -7.49 14.07 2.69
C ARG A 236 -6.58 12.91 3.01
N THR A 237 -7.16 11.74 3.20
CA THR A 237 -6.39 10.53 3.34
C THR A 237 -5.89 10.02 2.00
N LEU A 238 -4.73 9.37 1.98
CA LEU A 238 -4.16 8.79 0.76
C LEU A 238 -5.11 7.79 0.11
N GLY A 239 -5.81 6.96 0.90
CA GLY A 239 -6.77 5.97 0.39
C GLY A 239 -8.01 6.59 -0.27
N GLU A 240 -8.42 7.80 0.12
CA GLU A 240 -9.61 8.45 -0.45
C GLU A 240 -9.43 8.89 -1.91
N ALA A 241 -8.28 9.47 -2.23
CA ALA A 241 -8.09 10.12 -3.51
C ALA A 241 -6.71 9.90 -4.12
N GLY A 242 -5.78 9.31 -3.37
CA GLY A 242 -4.38 9.39 -3.70
C GLY A 242 -3.78 10.76 -3.39
N LEU A 243 -2.46 10.88 -3.51
CA LEU A 243 -1.76 12.14 -3.22
C LEU A 243 -2.06 13.21 -4.27
N LEU A 244 -1.91 12.87 -5.54
CA LEU A 244 -1.93 13.88 -6.61
C LEU A 244 -3.28 14.54 -6.76
N GLU A 245 -4.38 13.81 -6.54
CA GLU A 245 -5.72 14.38 -6.56
C GLU A 245 -6.00 15.26 -5.33
N ALA A 246 -5.40 14.95 -4.19
CA ALA A 246 -5.54 15.72 -2.96
C ALA A 246 -4.79 17.07 -3.00
N LEU A 247 -3.78 17.22 -3.89
CA LEU A 247 -2.93 18.39 -3.96
C LEU A 247 -3.44 19.46 -4.94
N PRO A 248 -3.18 20.75 -4.67
CA PRO A 248 -3.39 21.83 -5.63
C PRO A 248 -2.49 21.66 -6.86
N ALA A 249 -2.91 22.24 -8.00
CA ALA A 249 -2.25 22.03 -9.29
C ALA A 249 -0.71 22.24 -9.30
N PRO A 250 -0.13 23.28 -8.67
CA PRO A 250 1.32 23.47 -8.65
C PRO A 250 2.08 22.36 -7.92
N ALA A 251 1.57 21.92 -6.76
CA ALA A 251 2.17 20.84 -5.99
C ALA A 251 2.00 19.49 -6.72
N ARG A 252 0.84 19.24 -7.33
CA ARG A 252 0.57 18.08 -8.18
C ARG A 252 1.59 17.96 -9.31
N ALA A 253 1.83 19.03 -10.06
CA ALA A 253 2.80 19.05 -11.15
C ALA A 253 4.22 18.75 -10.66
N ARG A 254 4.62 19.30 -9.51
CA ARG A 254 5.93 19.07 -8.89
C ARG A 254 6.16 17.61 -8.57
N HIS A 255 5.19 16.97 -7.93
CA HIS A 255 5.35 15.59 -7.44
C HIS A 255 4.97 14.52 -8.46
N ALA A 256 4.35 14.89 -9.59
CA ALA A 256 3.89 13.93 -10.60
C ALA A 256 5.02 13.05 -11.19
N ARG A 257 6.27 13.48 -11.19
CA ARG A 257 7.40 12.68 -11.67
C ARG A 257 7.84 11.59 -10.69
N ARG A 258 7.51 11.75 -9.42
CA ARG A 258 8.00 10.90 -8.32
C ARG A 258 6.90 10.15 -7.58
N TRP A 259 5.64 10.43 -7.88
CA TRP A 259 4.50 9.78 -7.26
C TRP A 259 3.49 9.35 -8.31
N ILE A 260 2.99 8.12 -8.17
CA ILE A 260 1.84 7.64 -8.95
C ILE A 260 0.85 6.94 -8.02
N ASP A 261 -0.43 7.24 -8.20
CA ASP A 261 -1.53 6.53 -7.54
C ASP A 261 -2.06 5.46 -8.48
N LEU A 262 -1.98 4.20 -8.08
CA LEU A 262 -2.43 3.03 -8.83
C LEU A 262 -3.63 2.40 -8.14
N GLN A 263 -4.79 2.42 -8.76
CA GLN A 263 -5.96 1.76 -8.22
C GLN A 263 -5.98 0.28 -8.66
N LEU A 264 -5.80 -0.64 -7.70
CA LEU A 264 -5.61 -2.07 -7.95
C LEU A 264 -6.82 -2.73 -8.63
N ASP A 265 -8.04 -2.30 -8.30
CA ASP A 265 -9.28 -2.82 -8.84
C ASP A 265 -9.79 -2.04 -10.09
N GLN A 266 -8.96 -1.17 -10.67
CA GLN A 266 -9.27 -0.47 -11.91
C GLN A 266 -8.97 -1.36 -13.11
N GLU A 267 -9.91 -1.44 -14.04
CA GLU A 267 -9.79 -2.30 -15.23
C GLU A 267 -8.55 -1.99 -16.08
N ARG A 268 -8.17 -0.71 -16.16
CA ARG A 268 -6.99 -0.29 -16.92
C ARG A 268 -5.71 -0.89 -16.38
N LEU A 269 -5.55 -0.94 -15.04
CA LEU A 269 -4.40 -1.59 -14.42
C LEU A 269 -4.47 -3.12 -14.66
N ALA A 270 -5.64 -3.73 -14.48
CA ALA A 270 -5.80 -5.16 -14.73
C ALA A 270 -5.43 -5.55 -16.18
N ARG A 271 -5.83 -4.75 -17.18
CA ARG A 271 -5.45 -4.98 -18.59
C ARG A 271 -3.95 -4.84 -18.81
N LEU A 272 -3.30 -3.84 -18.21
CA LEU A 272 -1.85 -3.71 -18.29
C LEU A 272 -1.14 -4.92 -17.69
N LEU A 273 -1.56 -5.36 -16.52
CA LEU A 273 -0.98 -6.53 -15.85
C LEU A 273 -1.15 -7.79 -16.68
N ALA A 274 -2.35 -8.00 -17.21
CA ALA A 274 -2.64 -9.15 -18.09
C ALA A 274 -1.77 -9.14 -19.36
N SER A 275 -1.53 -7.97 -19.96
CA SER A 275 -0.63 -7.86 -21.14
C SER A 275 0.83 -8.20 -20.82
N ARG A 276 1.19 -8.30 -19.55
CA ARG A 276 2.52 -8.71 -19.05
C ARG A 276 2.51 -10.13 -18.44
N GLY A 277 1.44 -10.89 -18.66
CA GLY A 277 1.29 -12.21 -18.10
C GLY A 277 0.98 -12.25 -16.59
N ILE A 278 0.68 -11.10 -15.99
CA ILE A 278 0.33 -10.98 -14.58
C ILE A 278 -1.20 -10.96 -14.47
N ILE A 279 -1.78 -11.99 -13.86
CA ILE A 279 -3.23 -12.10 -13.69
C ILE A 279 -3.57 -11.82 -12.24
N LEU A 280 -4.37 -10.79 -12.01
CA LEU A 280 -4.96 -10.52 -10.69
C LEU A 280 -6.12 -11.49 -10.47
N ALA A 281 -6.10 -12.21 -9.36
CA ALA A 281 -7.30 -12.86 -8.89
C ALA A 281 -8.32 -11.77 -8.53
N ARG A 282 -9.47 -11.75 -9.20
CA ARG A 282 -10.54 -10.83 -8.82
C ARG A 282 -10.85 -11.05 -7.34
N ALA A 283 -10.72 -10.00 -6.53
CA ALA A 283 -11.15 -10.06 -5.16
C ALA A 283 -12.63 -10.48 -5.15
N ALA A 284 -12.92 -11.70 -4.72
CA ALA A 284 -14.28 -12.20 -4.58
C ALA A 284 -15.07 -11.33 -3.58
N GLU A 285 -14.36 -10.70 -2.65
CA GLU A 285 -14.91 -9.84 -1.61
C GLU A 285 -15.05 -8.42 -2.11
N ARG A 286 -16.22 -7.82 -1.91
CA ARG A 286 -16.46 -6.40 -2.20
C ARG A 286 -15.72 -5.48 -1.25
N ILE A 287 -15.40 -5.97 -0.05
CA ILE A 287 -14.67 -5.27 1.01
C ILE A 287 -13.49 -6.15 1.41
N THR A 288 -12.29 -5.66 1.21
CA THR A 288 -11.07 -6.37 1.62
C THR A 288 -9.91 -5.40 1.83
N HIS A 289 -9.06 -5.71 2.82
CA HIS A 289 -7.86 -4.94 3.15
C HIS A 289 -6.57 -5.68 2.82
N TRP A 290 -6.70 -6.95 2.41
CA TRP A 290 -5.54 -7.85 2.26
C TRP A 290 -5.20 -8.20 0.82
N HIS A 291 -6.08 -7.91 -0.14
CA HIS A 291 -5.90 -8.25 -1.56
C HIS A 291 -4.65 -7.63 -2.18
N PHE A 292 -4.16 -6.52 -1.64
CA PHE A 292 -2.93 -5.87 -2.09
C PHE A 292 -1.69 -6.77 -2.06
N TYR A 293 -1.66 -7.76 -1.15
CA TYR A 293 -0.54 -8.68 -0.97
C TYR A 293 -0.95 -10.15 -0.83
N ALA A 294 -2.23 -10.43 -0.69
CA ALA A 294 -2.74 -11.80 -0.66
C ALA A 294 -2.89 -12.40 -2.06
N ASP A 295 -2.79 -11.57 -3.09
CA ASP A 295 -2.86 -11.93 -4.51
C ASP A 295 -1.45 -12.10 -5.06
N GLU A 296 -1.15 -13.28 -5.64
CA GLU A 296 0.17 -13.59 -6.21
C GLU A 296 0.49 -12.69 -7.41
N GLY A 297 -0.52 -12.38 -8.24
CA GLY A 297 -0.36 -11.45 -9.36
C GLY A 297 -0.03 -10.03 -8.88
N ALA A 298 -0.69 -9.55 -7.82
CA ALA A 298 -0.35 -8.27 -7.22
C ALA A 298 1.10 -8.26 -6.72
N MET A 299 1.53 -9.29 -6.00
CA MET A 299 2.91 -9.40 -5.52
C MET A 299 3.93 -9.48 -6.67
N ALA A 300 3.60 -10.16 -7.78
CA ALA A 300 4.44 -10.17 -8.97
C ALA A 300 4.59 -8.76 -9.59
N ALA A 301 3.52 -7.95 -9.59
CA ALA A 301 3.58 -6.57 -10.04
C ALA A 301 4.49 -5.70 -9.13
N TRP A 302 4.38 -5.86 -7.82
CA TRP A 302 5.24 -5.12 -6.87
C TRP A 302 6.69 -5.55 -6.97
N ARG A 303 6.94 -6.85 -7.18
CA ARG A 303 8.27 -7.36 -7.48
C ARG A 303 8.84 -6.68 -8.74
N ALA A 304 8.11 -6.66 -9.85
CA ALA A 304 8.54 -6.04 -11.09
C ALA A 304 8.86 -4.53 -10.92
N ILE A 305 8.06 -3.82 -10.11
CA ILE A 305 8.36 -2.42 -9.76
C ILE A 305 9.68 -2.33 -8.99
N LEU A 306 9.88 -3.12 -7.95
CA LEU A 306 11.07 -3.05 -7.09
C LEU A 306 12.34 -3.51 -7.83
N GLU A 307 12.23 -4.48 -8.72
CA GLU A 307 13.33 -4.96 -9.59
C GLU A 307 13.63 -4.00 -10.75
N ARG A 308 12.88 -2.90 -10.88
CA ARG A 308 13.06 -1.93 -11.98
C ARG A 308 12.86 -2.55 -13.35
N ALA A 309 11.93 -3.51 -13.47
CA ALA A 309 11.62 -4.14 -14.74
C ALA A 309 11.22 -3.07 -15.80
N PRO A 310 11.58 -3.26 -17.07
CA PRO A 310 11.29 -2.29 -18.13
C PRO A 310 9.80 -1.97 -18.25
N GLY A 311 9.49 -0.69 -18.45
CA GLY A 311 8.13 -0.20 -18.62
C GLY A 311 7.32 -0.06 -17.32
N TRP A 312 7.98 -0.14 -16.16
CA TRP A 312 7.36 0.12 -14.85
C TRP A 312 7.73 1.51 -14.28
N GLU A 313 8.42 2.32 -15.05
CA GLU A 313 8.67 3.72 -14.70
C GLU A 313 7.35 4.50 -14.69
N ILE A 314 7.28 5.52 -13.81
CA ILE A 314 6.06 6.36 -13.70
C ILE A 314 5.68 6.97 -15.07
N ALA A 315 6.67 7.38 -15.85
CA ALA A 315 6.43 7.94 -17.18
C ALA A 315 5.72 6.93 -18.10
N ASP A 316 6.19 5.68 -18.14
CA ASP A 316 5.61 4.63 -18.98
C ASP A 316 4.20 4.27 -18.53
N LEU A 317 3.99 4.18 -17.21
CA LEU A 317 2.67 3.91 -16.64
C LEU A 317 1.67 5.03 -16.99
N ARG A 318 2.12 6.29 -16.96
CA ARG A 318 1.29 7.44 -17.33
C ARG A 318 0.96 7.47 -18.82
N LEU A 319 1.92 7.15 -19.70
CA LEU A 319 1.66 7.02 -21.13
C LEU A 319 0.59 5.98 -21.45
N ARG A 320 0.44 4.98 -20.58
CA ARG A 320 -0.64 3.99 -20.64
C ARG A 320 -1.92 4.42 -19.92
N GLY A 321 -1.97 5.67 -19.46
CA GLY A 321 -3.12 6.31 -18.81
C GLY A 321 -3.34 5.88 -17.36
N LEU A 322 -2.35 5.27 -16.68
CA LEU A 322 -2.44 4.98 -15.26
C LEU A 322 -2.16 6.24 -14.42
N GLY A 323 -2.74 6.31 -13.22
CA GLY A 323 -2.60 7.45 -12.33
C GLY A 323 -3.29 8.72 -12.83
N ALA A 324 -4.19 8.63 -13.81
CA ALA A 324 -4.98 9.76 -14.34
C ALA A 324 -6.23 10.07 -13.51
N GLY A 325 -6.47 9.36 -12.44
CA GLY A 325 -7.63 9.49 -11.55
C GLY A 325 -8.03 8.14 -10.98
N THR A 326 -8.93 8.20 -10.02
CA THR A 326 -9.47 7.03 -9.33
C THR A 326 -10.97 6.92 -9.57
N ASP A 327 -11.51 5.69 -9.51
CA ASP A 327 -12.95 5.49 -9.55
C ASP A 327 -13.63 6.13 -8.33
N PRO A 328 -14.92 6.48 -8.41
CA PRO A 328 -15.64 7.05 -7.29
C PRO A 328 -15.56 6.14 -6.05
N ARG A 329 -15.46 6.75 -4.88
CA ARG A 329 -15.54 6.01 -3.61
C ARG A 329 -16.83 5.20 -3.54
N TRP A 330 -16.75 4.04 -2.90
CA TRP A 330 -17.88 3.11 -2.71
C TRP A 330 -18.40 2.47 -4.01
N SER A 331 -17.78 2.71 -5.17
CA SER A 331 -18.24 2.16 -6.46
C SER A 331 -18.35 0.64 -6.47
N ARG A 332 -17.58 -0.07 -5.64
CA ARG A 332 -17.72 -1.53 -5.48
C ARG A 332 -18.90 -1.95 -4.61
N LEU A 333 -19.33 -1.12 -3.68
CA LEU A 333 -20.49 -1.38 -2.80
C LEU A 333 -21.78 -0.86 -3.42
N LEU A 334 -21.68 0.30 -4.05
CA LEU A 334 -22.78 1.03 -4.69
C LEU A 334 -22.43 1.21 -6.16
N PRO A 335 -22.55 0.18 -7.01
CA PRO A 335 -22.28 0.32 -8.43
C PRO A 335 -23.20 1.42 -8.99
N ALA A 336 -22.64 2.27 -9.87
CA ALA A 336 -23.39 3.29 -10.54
C ALA A 336 -24.66 2.67 -11.13
N ARG A 337 -25.83 3.25 -10.83
CA ARG A 337 -27.08 2.81 -11.47
C ARG A 337 -26.86 2.96 -12.97
N PRO A 338 -27.23 1.97 -13.79
CA PRO A 338 -27.19 2.13 -15.23
C PRO A 338 -27.98 3.43 -15.56
N ASP A 339 -27.39 4.27 -16.38
CA ASP A 339 -28.03 5.54 -16.77
C ASP A 339 -29.29 5.22 -17.58
N TRP A 340 -30.41 5.02 -16.89
CA TRP A 340 -31.71 4.78 -17.51
C TRP A 340 -32.11 5.96 -18.46
N ARG A 341 -31.47 7.12 -18.29
CA ARG A 341 -31.66 8.27 -19.14
C ARG A 341 -31.08 8.10 -20.55
N LEU A 342 -30.04 7.26 -20.72
CA LEU A 342 -29.49 6.97 -22.04
C LEU A 342 -30.20 5.83 -22.76
N ALA A 343 -30.93 4.98 -22.05
CA ALA A 343 -31.76 3.92 -22.65
C ALA A 343 -33.12 4.41 -23.15
N GLY A 344 -33.51 5.66 -22.87
CA GLY A 344 -34.77 6.25 -23.26
C GLY A 344 -34.79 7.01 -24.63
N GLY A 345 -33.65 6.99 -25.34
CA GLY A 345 -33.47 7.80 -26.56
C GLY A 345 -33.83 7.15 -27.89
N ALA A 346 -34.38 5.94 -27.91
CA ALA A 346 -34.88 5.30 -29.13
C ALA A 346 -36.40 5.08 -29.01
N ARG A 347 -37.17 6.17 -29.01
CA ARG A 347 -38.58 6.03 -29.38
C ARG A 347 -38.62 5.80 -30.89
N SER A 348 -38.84 4.55 -31.25
CA SER A 348 -39.29 4.15 -32.58
C SER A 348 -40.48 5.02 -32.96
N THR A 349 -40.30 5.87 -33.95
CA THR A 349 -41.41 6.40 -34.77
C THR A 349 -41.92 5.25 -35.62
N ALA A 350 -42.71 4.37 -35.02
CA ALA A 350 -43.53 3.45 -35.78
C ALA A 350 -44.63 4.29 -36.42
N GLU A 351 -44.54 4.52 -37.73
CA GLU A 351 -45.60 5.04 -38.58
C GLU A 351 -46.89 4.23 -38.34
N ARG A 352 -47.97 4.93 -38.00
CA ARG A 352 -49.30 4.37 -38.03
C ARG A 352 -49.67 4.14 -39.50
N PRO A 353 -50.14 2.93 -39.91
CA PRO A 353 -50.75 2.77 -41.22
C PRO A 353 -52.06 3.55 -41.26
N GLN A 354 -52.22 4.37 -42.29
CA GLN A 354 -53.47 5.02 -42.62
C GLN A 354 -54.46 3.92 -43.06
N GLY A 355 -55.48 3.69 -42.26
CA GLY A 355 -56.60 2.85 -42.59
C GLY A 355 -57.51 3.61 -43.56
N SER A 356 -57.60 3.08 -44.76
CA SER A 356 -58.64 3.39 -45.76
C SER A 356 -60.02 2.99 -45.21
N GLY A 357 -60.91 3.98 -45.14
CA GLY A 357 -62.29 3.74 -44.79
C GLY A 357 -63.07 3.03 -45.95
N PRO A 358 -64.14 2.33 -45.66
CA PRO A 358 -65.12 1.93 -46.67
C PRO A 358 -66.31 2.88 -46.66
N ASP A 359 -66.71 3.16 -47.88
CA ASP A 359 -67.90 3.90 -48.26
C ASP A 359 -69.20 3.30 -47.70
N ALA A 360 -70.14 4.27 -47.51
CA ALA A 360 -71.52 4.02 -47.16
C ALA A 360 -72.37 3.57 -48.32
N ALA A 361 -73.37 2.83 -48.06
CA ALA A 361 -74.66 2.89 -48.84
C ALA A 361 -75.78 2.37 -47.93
N ALA A 362 -76.64 3.33 -47.58
CA ALA A 362 -78.02 3.42 -47.85
C ALA A 362 -78.91 2.17 -47.68
N THR A 363 -79.91 2.22 -46.87
CA THR A 363 -81.31 2.48 -47.19
C THR A 363 -82.20 2.17 -45.98
N ALA A 364 -83.10 3.07 -45.77
CA ALA A 364 -84.33 2.90 -44.97
C ALA A 364 -85.32 1.93 -45.65
N PRO A 365 -86.48 1.55 -45.08
CA PRO A 365 -87.44 2.40 -44.36
C PRO A 365 -87.51 2.19 -42.85
#